data_51c1349eaf373193fff4fa72ef14c2f3
#
_entry.id   51c1349eaf373193fff4fa72ef14c2f3
#
_cell.length_a   1.000
_cell.length_b   1.000
_cell.length_c   1.000
_cell.angle_alpha   90.00
_cell.angle_beta   90.00
_cell.angle_gamma   90.00
#
_symmetry.space_group_name_H-M   'P 1'
#
loop_
_entity.id
_entity.type
_entity.pdbx_description
1 polymer ?
#
loop_
_entity_poly.entity_id
_entity_poly.type
_entity_poly.pdbx_seq_one_letter_code
_entity_poly.pdbx_strand_id
1 'polypeptide(L)'
;MKDLLLDTHVWIWVSIQKNDSLSGRAKRSIQKARHKWISAISCWELAKLVEKGRISFSIPTLTWILRSLSEYGIYIAELSPEIAVESTQLPDFHRDPADQIIVATSRVLGMPLVTSDDRILDYLTVDTIW
;
A
#
# COMPACT_ATOMS: atom_id res chain seq x y z
N MET A 1 -4.58 -14.21 12.88
CA MET A 1 -3.71 -13.61 11.84
C MET A 1 -4.56 -12.98 10.77
N LYS A 2 -4.18 -11.81 10.32
CA LYS A 2 -4.95 -11.03 9.35
C LYS A 2 -4.20 -10.86 8.05
N ASP A 3 -4.94 -10.68 6.96
CA ASP A 3 -4.40 -10.15 5.72
C ASP A 3 -4.27 -8.63 5.90
N LEU A 4 -3.15 -8.06 5.46
CA LEU A 4 -2.88 -6.63 5.55
C LEU A 4 -2.70 -6.04 4.17
N LEU A 5 -3.18 -4.80 4.00
CA LEU A 5 -2.90 -3.99 2.82
C LEU A 5 -1.79 -3.01 3.18
N LEU A 6 -0.73 -2.97 2.38
CA LEU A 6 0.39 -2.05 2.58
C LEU A 6 0.21 -0.82 1.70
N ASP A 7 0.31 0.37 2.29
CA ASP A 7 0.43 1.60 1.52
C ASP A 7 1.71 1.56 0.68
N THR A 8 1.77 2.33 -0.39
CA THR A 8 2.87 2.29 -1.35
C THR A 8 4.24 2.49 -0.69
N HIS A 9 4.40 3.49 0.17
CA HIS A 9 5.68 3.74 0.84
C HIS A 9 6.04 2.62 1.82
N VAL A 10 5.05 2.06 2.50
CA VAL A 10 5.29 0.92 3.41
C VAL A 10 5.80 -0.28 2.61
N TRP A 11 5.19 -0.58 1.47
CA TRP A 11 5.65 -1.63 0.57
C TRP A 11 7.11 -1.39 0.14
N ILE A 12 7.44 -0.16 -0.26
CA ILE A 12 8.80 0.19 -0.67
C ILE A 12 9.78 -0.05 0.49
N TRP A 13 9.47 0.44 1.68
CA TRP A 13 10.36 0.30 2.85
C TRP A 13 10.58 -1.16 3.23
N VAL A 14 9.55 -1.99 3.18
CA VAL A 14 9.68 -3.43 3.41
C VAL A 14 10.63 -4.04 2.38
N SER A 15 10.47 -3.70 1.11
CA SER A 15 11.23 -4.30 0.00
C SER A 15 12.69 -3.88 -0.01
N ILE A 16 13.00 -2.65 0.41
CA ILE A 16 14.39 -2.17 0.49
C ILE A 16 14.98 -2.38 1.89
N GLN A 17 14.24 -3.05 2.77
CA GLN A 17 14.65 -3.35 4.15
C GLN A 17 14.98 -2.10 4.97
N LYS A 18 14.25 -1.01 4.74
CA LYS A 18 14.38 0.23 5.51
C LYS A 18 13.49 0.16 6.76
N ASN A 19 13.84 -0.74 7.67
CA ASN A 19 13.00 -1.07 8.83
C ASN A 19 12.86 0.07 9.82
N ASP A 20 13.82 1.00 9.87
CA ASP A 20 13.77 2.17 10.74
C ASP A 20 12.68 3.17 10.33
N SER A 21 12.16 3.07 9.10
CA SER A 21 11.02 3.87 8.64
C SER A 21 9.67 3.31 9.12
N LEU A 22 9.64 2.08 9.61
CA LEU A 22 8.43 1.42 10.10
C LEU A 22 8.31 1.58 11.61
N SER A 23 7.09 1.88 12.09
CA SER A 23 6.83 1.85 13.53
C SER A 23 6.99 0.43 14.08
N GLY A 24 7.20 0.31 15.39
CA GLY A 24 7.27 -1.01 16.03
C GLY A 24 6.00 -1.82 15.81
N ARG A 25 4.84 -1.16 15.88
CA ARG A 25 3.54 -1.81 15.65
C ARG A 25 3.40 -2.29 14.20
N ALA A 26 3.81 -1.47 13.23
CA ALA A 26 3.79 -1.85 11.81
C ALA A 26 4.68 -3.06 11.57
N LYS A 27 5.91 -3.06 12.08
CA LYS A 27 6.83 -4.20 11.95
C LYS A 27 6.20 -5.48 12.48
N ARG A 28 5.66 -5.44 13.70
CA ARG A 28 5.06 -6.63 14.33
C ARG A 28 3.85 -7.13 13.54
N SER A 29 3.01 -6.21 13.08
CA SER A 29 1.81 -6.57 12.30
C SER A 29 2.19 -7.23 10.98
N ILE A 30 3.18 -6.69 10.29
CA ILE A 30 3.66 -7.24 9.00
C ILE A 30 4.26 -8.63 9.23
N GLN A 31 5.05 -8.83 10.28
CA GLN A 31 5.64 -10.13 10.61
C GLN A 31 4.58 -11.19 10.91
N LYS A 32 3.46 -10.79 11.52
CA LYS A 32 2.37 -11.70 11.91
C LYS A 32 1.29 -11.83 10.85
N ALA A 33 1.36 -11.09 9.77
CA ALA A 33 0.33 -11.10 8.73
C ALA A 33 0.19 -12.49 8.12
N ARG A 34 -1.05 -12.91 7.87
CA ARG A 34 -1.32 -14.12 7.10
C ARG A 34 -0.87 -13.93 5.66
N HIS A 35 -1.31 -12.86 5.05
CA HIS A 35 -0.87 -12.44 3.71
C HIS A 35 -0.71 -10.92 3.69
N LYS A 36 0.26 -10.45 2.91
CA LYS A 36 0.50 -9.03 2.64
C LYS A 36 0.06 -8.72 1.23
N TRP A 37 -0.64 -7.61 1.08
CA TRP A 37 -1.20 -7.17 -0.19
C TRP A 37 -0.78 -5.74 -0.49
N ILE A 38 -0.71 -5.41 -1.76
CA ILE A 38 -0.68 -4.02 -2.23
C ILE A 38 -1.81 -3.83 -3.23
N SER A 39 -2.32 -2.60 -3.34
CA SER A 39 -3.22 -2.24 -4.43
C SER A 39 -2.45 -2.23 -5.75
N ALA A 40 -3.10 -2.62 -6.83
CA ALA A 40 -2.52 -2.49 -8.17
C ALA A 40 -2.07 -1.05 -8.46
N ILE A 41 -2.75 -0.04 -7.90
CA ILE A 41 -2.37 1.37 -8.07
C ILE A 41 -1.01 1.69 -7.46
N SER A 42 -0.55 0.92 -6.48
CA SER A 42 0.78 1.12 -5.89
C SER A 42 1.89 0.85 -6.88
N CYS A 43 1.69 -0.08 -7.82
CA CYS A 43 2.65 -0.31 -8.91
C CYS A 43 2.77 0.93 -9.80
N TRP A 44 1.64 1.57 -10.09
CA TRP A 44 1.62 2.81 -10.87
C TRP A 44 2.30 3.95 -10.11
N GLU A 45 2.02 4.10 -8.81
CA GLU A 45 2.66 5.13 -7.99
C GLU A 45 4.18 4.94 -7.96
N LEU A 46 4.65 3.71 -7.77
CA LEU A 46 6.07 3.40 -7.78
C LEU A 46 6.70 3.79 -9.12
N ALA A 47 6.08 3.39 -10.22
CA ALA A 47 6.57 3.71 -11.56
C ALA A 47 6.63 5.22 -11.79
N LYS A 48 5.66 5.97 -11.26
CA LYS A 48 5.66 7.44 -11.31
C LYS A 48 6.80 8.04 -10.49
N LEU A 49 7.09 7.50 -9.32
CA LEU A 49 8.22 7.96 -8.51
C LEU A 49 9.55 7.75 -9.25
N VAL A 50 9.70 6.63 -9.94
CA VAL A 50 10.89 6.36 -10.76
C VAL A 50 10.95 7.32 -11.94
N GLU A 51 9.84 7.52 -12.65
CA GLU A 51 9.76 8.45 -13.78
C GLU A 51 10.17 9.87 -13.40
N LYS A 52 9.77 10.31 -12.20
CA LYS A 52 10.10 11.65 -11.69
C LYS A 52 11.48 11.74 -11.02
N GLY A 53 12.23 10.66 -11.01
CA GLY A 53 13.57 10.64 -10.41
C GLY A 53 13.59 10.70 -8.89
N ARG A 54 12.46 10.44 -8.23
CA ARG A 54 12.36 10.46 -6.76
C ARG A 54 12.84 9.19 -6.09
N ILE A 55 12.87 8.10 -6.84
CA ILE A 55 13.45 6.83 -6.44
C ILE A 55 14.13 6.23 -7.66
N SER A 56 15.21 5.48 -7.45
CA SER A 56 15.92 4.83 -8.54
C SER A 56 16.35 3.43 -8.13
N PHE A 57 16.39 2.54 -9.11
CA PHE A 57 16.85 1.16 -8.93
C PHE A 57 17.93 0.86 -9.94
N SER A 58 18.83 -0.08 -9.61
CA SER A 58 19.89 -0.55 -10.51
C SER A 58 19.38 -1.51 -11.58
N ILE A 59 18.11 -1.91 -11.51
CA ILE A 59 17.45 -2.82 -12.44
C ILE A 59 16.20 -2.17 -13.01
N PRO A 60 15.64 -2.68 -14.13
CA PRO A 60 14.39 -2.13 -14.66
C PRO A 60 13.25 -2.16 -13.63
N THR A 61 12.40 -1.15 -13.65
CA THR A 61 11.32 -0.98 -12.67
C THR A 61 10.41 -2.21 -12.59
N LEU A 62 10.00 -2.74 -13.74
CA LEU A 62 9.13 -3.93 -13.75
C LEU A 62 9.82 -5.13 -13.10
N THR A 63 11.11 -5.33 -13.38
CA THR A 63 11.88 -6.41 -12.75
C THR A 63 11.92 -6.22 -11.23
N TRP A 64 12.13 -5.00 -10.77
CA TRP A 64 12.15 -4.70 -9.33
C TRP A 64 10.80 -5.04 -8.68
N ILE A 65 9.71 -4.62 -9.30
CA ILE A 65 8.37 -4.90 -8.78
C ILE A 65 8.12 -6.41 -8.67
N LEU A 66 8.40 -7.16 -9.74
CA LEU A 66 8.16 -8.60 -9.76
C LEU A 66 9.00 -9.33 -8.73
N ARG A 67 10.27 -8.91 -8.56
CA ARG A 67 11.15 -9.48 -7.53
C ARG A 67 10.63 -9.20 -6.13
N SER A 68 10.20 -7.95 -5.86
CA SER A 68 9.65 -7.58 -4.56
C SER A 68 8.45 -8.44 -4.21
N LEU A 69 7.52 -8.62 -5.13
CA LEU A 69 6.32 -9.43 -4.90
C LEU A 69 6.69 -10.88 -4.57
N SER A 70 7.65 -11.43 -5.31
CA SER A 70 8.08 -12.82 -5.12
C SER A 70 8.86 -13.01 -3.82
N GLU A 71 9.85 -12.14 -3.56
CA GLU A 71 10.73 -12.28 -2.40
C GLU A 71 10.02 -12.08 -1.07
N TYR A 72 9.06 -11.16 -1.03
CA TYR A 72 8.36 -10.83 0.21
C TYR A 72 6.97 -11.43 0.30
N GLY A 73 6.59 -12.26 -0.67
CA GLY A 73 5.28 -12.92 -0.66
C GLY A 73 4.12 -11.96 -0.67
N ILE A 74 4.19 -10.93 -1.51
CA ILE A 74 3.18 -9.88 -1.57
C ILE A 74 2.23 -10.14 -2.74
N TYR A 75 0.93 -10.09 -2.47
CA TYR A 75 -0.13 -10.24 -3.46
C TYR A 75 -0.62 -8.88 -3.94
N ILE A 76 -1.14 -8.83 -5.15
CA ILE A 76 -1.75 -7.62 -5.71
C ILE A 76 -3.27 -7.71 -5.60
N ALA A 77 -3.89 -6.68 -5.04
CA ALA A 77 -5.33 -6.49 -5.09
C ALA A 77 -5.65 -5.69 -6.35
N GLU A 78 -6.35 -6.30 -7.29
CA GLU A 78 -6.72 -5.64 -8.53
C GLU A 78 -7.73 -4.51 -8.30
N LEU A 79 -7.76 -3.56 -9.22
CA LEU A 79 -8.77 -2.49 -9.21
C LEU A 79 -10.09 -3.04 -9.76
N SER A 80 -10.90 -3.61 -8.88
CA SER A 80 -12.21 -4.15 -9.23
C SER A 80 -13.24 -3.04 -9.46
N PRO A 81 -14.37 -3.33 -10.12
CA PRO A 81 -15.47 -2.36 -10.23
C PRO A 81 -15.94 -1.84 -8.86
N GLU A 82 -16.04 -2.71 -7.87
CA GLU A 82 -16.46 -2.34 -6.51
C GLU A 82 -15.50 -1.34 -5.88
N ILE A 83 -14.20 -1.58 -6.00
CA ILE A 83 -13.17 -0.69 -5.45
C ILE A 83 -13.18 0.63 -6.21
N ALA A 84 -13.29 0.60 -7.54
CA ALA A 84 -13.32 1.81 -8.34
C ALA A 84 -14.48 2.72 -7.94
N VAL A 85 -15.68 2.17 -7.78
CA VAL A 85 -16.84 2.95 -7.37
C VAL A 85 -16.68 3.47 -5.94
N GLU A 86 -16.26 2.62 -5.00
CA GLU A 86 -16.05 3.03 -3.61
C GLU A 86 -15.04 4.19 -3.51
N SER A 87 -13.99 4.18 -4.33
CA SER A 87 -12.97 5.22 -4.30
C SER A 87 -13.51 6.62 -4.61
N THR A 88 -14.64 6.71 -5.32
CA THR A 88 -15.29 7.97 -5.66
C THR A 88 -16.34 8.40 -4.64
N GLN A 89 -16.62 7.56 -3.65
CA GLN A 89 -17.69 7.75 -2.68
C GLN A 89 -17.19 7.89 -1.24
N LEU A 90 -15.90 8.17 -1.05
CA LEU A 90 -15.31 8.38 0.27
C LEU A 90 -15.70 9.80 0.77
N PRO A 91 -16.52 9.92 1.83
CA PRO A 91 -16.94 11.23 2.30
C PRO A 91 -15.75 11.96 2.94
N ASP A 92 -15.58 13.24 2.58
CA ASP A 92 -14.59 14.14 3.18
C ASP A 92 -13.13 13.66 3.11
N PHE A 93 -12.81 12.74 2.20
CA PHE A 93 -11.45 12.29 1.99
C PHE A 93 -10.74 13.23 0.99
N HIS A 94 -9.40 13.36 1.13
CA HIS A 94 -8.62 14.20 0.22
C HIS A 94 -8.60 13.63 -1.20
N ARG A 95 -8.19 14.46 -2.18
CA ARG A 95 -8.41 14.18 -3.60
C ARG A 95 -7.31 13.41 -4.31
N ASP A 96 -6.30 12.91 -3.61
CA ASP A 96 -5.26 12.09 -4.24
C ASP A 96 -5.88 10.79 -4.76
N PRO A 97 -5.91 10.55 -6.09
CA PRO A 97 -6.62 9.40 -6.64
C PRO A 97 -6.04 8.06 -6.19
N ALA A 98 -4.71 7.98 -6.07
CA ALA A 98 -4.07 6.74 -5.63
C ALA A 98 -4.46 6.42 -4.18
N ASP A 99 -4.44 7.41 -3.29
CA ASP A 99 -4.85 7.21 -1.90
C ASP A 99 -6.33 6.84 -1.80
N GLN A 100 -7.19 7.44 -2.63
CA GLN A 100 -8.61 7.08 -2.66
C GLN A 100 -8.80 5.61 -3.02
N ILE A 101 -8.06 5.11 -4.00
CA ILE A 101 -8.13 3.71 -4.44
C ILE A 101 -7.59 2.78 -3.35
N ILE A 102 -6.49 3.14 -2.70
CA ILE A 102 -5.91 2.33 -1.62
C ILE A 102 -6.88 2.23 -0.44
N VAL A 103 -7.44 3.36 0.00
CA VAL A 103 -8.42 3.37 1.09
C VAL A 103 -9.67 2.56 0.72
N ALA A 104 -10.17 2.73 -0.49
CA ALA A 104 -11.32 1.96 -0.98
C ALA A 104 -11.02 0.46 -1.00
N THR A 105 -9.82 0.07 -1.39
CA THR A 105 -9.38 -1.33 -1.40
C THR A 105 -9.44 -1.92 0.01
N SER A 106 -8.91 -1.19 1.00
CA SER A 106 -8.96 -1.60 2.39
C SER A 106 -10.41 -1.82 2.86
N ARG A 107 -11.28 -0.87 2.56
CA ARG A 107 -12.68 -0.94 2.98
C ARG A 107 -13.45 -2.08 2.32
N VAL A 108 -13.32 -2.23 1.00
CA VAL A 108 -14.05 -3.26 0.25
C VAL A 108 -13.58 -4.66 0.62
N LEU A 109 -12.29 -4.87 0.77
CA LEU A 109 -11.73 -6.19 1.07
C LEU A 109 -11.63 -6.49 2.56
N GLY A 110 -11.91 -5.51 3.42
CA GLY A 110 -11.86 -5.70 4.86
C GLY A 110 -10.46 -5.97 5.39
N MET A 111 -9.43 -5.40 4.77
CA MET A 111 -8.04 -5.55 5.20
C MET A 111 -7.57 -4.27 5.88
N PRO A 112 -7.00 -4.33 7.10
CA PRO A 112 -6.39 -3.16 7.70
C PRO A 112 -5.27 -2.60 6.82
N LEU A 113 -5.18 -1.27 6.75
CA LEU A 113 -4.19 -0.56 5.93
C LEU A 113 -3.01 -0.15 6.80
N VAL A 114 -1.82 -0.63 6.45
CA VAL A 114 -0.56 -0.21 7.10
C VAL A 114 -0.07 1.04 6.37
N THR A 115 -0.06 2.17 7.06
CA THR A 115 0.30 3.47 6.48
C THR A 115 0.84 4.40 7.56
N SER A 116 1.76 5.28 7.17
CA SER A 116 2.22 6.40 8.00
C SER A 116 1.62 7.74 7.59
N ASP A 117 0.79 7.78 6.57
CA ASP A 117 0.22 9.03 6.05
C ASP A 117 -0.82 9.57 7.02
N ASP A 118 -0.56 10.75 7.61
CA ASP A 118 -1.44 11.36 8.60
C ASP A 118 -2.84 11.63 8.05
N ARG A 119 -2.98 11.95 6.78
CA ARG A 119 -4.27 12.20 6.16
C ARG A 119 -5.15 10.95 6.13
N ILE A 120 -4.51 9.78 6.01
CA ILE A 120 -5.20 8.49 6.05
C ILE A 120 -5.44 8.06 7.51
N LEU A 121 -4.42 8.23 8.38
CA LEU A 121 -4.55 7.88 9.79
C LEU A 121 -5.67 8.67 10.47
N ASP A 122 -5.88 9.91 10.05
CA ASP A 122 -6.95 10.76 10.58
C ASP A 122 -8.33 10.42 10.01
N TYR A 123 -8.39 9.61 8.96
CA TYR A 123 -9.65 9.24 8.31
C TYR A 123 -10.27 8.04 9.02
N LEU A 124 -11.26 8.30 9.87
CA LEU A 124 -11.79 7.31 10.83
C LEU A 124 -12.59 6.17 10.19
N THR A 125 -12.93 6.25 8.92
CA THR A 125 -13.73 5.21 8.26
C THR A 125 -12.90 4.08 7.65
N VAL A 126 -11.59 4.10 7.84
CA VAL A 126 -10.68 3.05 7.40
C VAL A 126 -9.88 2.53 8.60
N ASP A 127 -9.73 1.22 8.69
CA ASP A 127 -8.87 0.58 9.69
C ASP A 127 -7.41 0.76 9.31
N THR A 128 -6.63 1.38 10.19
CA THR A 128 -5.21 1.64 9.94
C THR A 128 -4.33 1.02 11.02
N ILE A 129 -3.09 0.74 10.64
CA ILE A 129 -2.04 0.27 11.54
C ILE A 129 -0.81 1.15 11.32
N TRP A 130 -0.32 1.70 12.42
CA TRP A 130 0.96 2.39 12.42
C TRP A 130 1.57 2.48 13.81
#